data_f50fbdc3f29bee70c3756d5d746dbbfc
#
_entry.id   f50fbdc3f29bee70c3756d5d746dbbfc
#
_cell.length_a   1.000
_cell.length_b   1.000
_cell.length_c   1.000
_cell.angle_alpha   90.00
_cell.angle_beta   90.00
_cell.angle_gamma   90.00
#
_symmetry.space_group_name_H-M   'P 1'
#
loop_
_entity.id
_entity.type
_entity.pdbx_description
1 polymer ?
#
loop_
_entity_poly.entity_id
_entity_poly.type
_entity_poly.pdbx_seq_one_letter_code
_entity_poly.pdbx_strand_id
1 'polypeptide(L)'
;MYLMQTVDYSIYLILFGFLALVLFGFTAKFISLWFQTFVSGTPISLSNIIGMSLRKIPPRLIVTARINLFKAGLKSISVNDLETHYLAGGHINDVVRAMIAADKANIALDWRQATAIDLAGRNLFDAVKTSVNPKVIDCPNKGELISAVAKNGVALRVRARVTVRTNIRQLVGGATEETVIARVGEGIVNAIGSSDTHQSVLAAPQSISKLVLEKGLDAQTAFEILSIDIADITIGENVGARLRANQAEADMCVAKAKAEERRAMAVALEQENIAKIRDADAQVPLALAEAFRRGQLGVLDYQRYLNLKADTEMRESLANSGSEALSEL
;
A
#
# COMPACT_ATOMS: atom_id res chain seq x y z
N MET A 1 88.31 34.36 1.71
CA MET A 1 87.66 33.51 0.75
C MET A 1 87.29 32.15 1.36
N TYR A 2 88.18 31.45 2.13
CA TYR A 2 87.88 30.14 2.76
C TYR A 2 86.82 30.15 3.84
N LEU A 3 86.65 31.22 4.60
CA LEU A 3 85.67 31.32 5.69
C LEU A 3 84.20 31.49 5.13
N MET A 4 84.03 32.05 3.99
CA MET A 4 82.69 32.18 3.34
C MET A 4 82.21 30.83 2.80
N GLN A 5 83.07 30.02 2.24
CA GLN A 5 82.79 28.70 1.68
C GLN A 5 82.40 27.68 2.76
N THR A 6 82.98 27.76 3.95
CA THR A 6 82.68 26.87 5.07
C THR A 6 81.33 27.18 5.73
N VAL A 7 80.87 28.46 5.71
CA VAL A 7 79.59 28.89 6.24
C VAL A 7 78.42 28.38 5.31
N ASP A 8 78.62 28.40 4.00
CA ASP A 8 77.66 27.87 3.05
C ASP A 8 77.43 26.37 3.22
N TYR A 9 78.50 25.56 3.37
CA TYR A 9 78.39 24.11 3.62
C TYR A 9 77.72 23.80 4.93
N SER A 10 77.98 24.54 6.00
CA SER A 10 77.34 24.32 7.30
C SER A 10 75.83 24.62 7.25
N ILE A 11 75.36 25.63 6.50
CA ILE A 11 73.97 25.98 6.29
C ILE A 11 73.23 24.85 5.54
N TYR A 12 73.85 24.31 4.46
CA TYR A 12 73.29 23.20 3.71
C TYR A 12 73.20 21.93 4.57
N LEU A 13 74.18 21.65 5.44
CA LEU A 13 74.19 20.51 6.35
C LEU A 13 73.06 20.61 7.41
N ILE A 14 72.84 21.83 7.95
CA ILE A 14 71.75 22.09 8.90
C ILE A 14 70.38 21.94 8.21
N LEU A 15 70.23 22.50 7.00
CA LEU A 15 69.01 22.40 6.21
C LEU A 15 68.71 20.92 5.86
N PHE A 16 69.74 20.16 5.44
CA PHE A 16 69.60 18.72 5.16
C PHE A 16 69.25 17.92 6.41
N GLY A 17 69.90 18.21 7.55
CA GLY A 17 69.59 17.59 8.85
C GLY A 17 68.16 17.86 9.30
N PHE A 18 67.69 19.09 9.14
CA PHE A 18 66.28 19.47 9.42
C PHE A 18 65.30 18.75 8.50
N LEU A 19 65.59 18.75 7.18
CA LEU A 19 64.74 17.99 6.21
C LEU A 19 64.71 16.51 6.53
N ALA A 20 65.85 15.88 6.86
CA ALA A 20 65.93 14.49 7.24
C ALA A 20 65.13 14.20 8.53
N LEU A 21 65.19 15.09 9.53
CA LEU A 21 64.42 14.98 10.77
C LEU A 21 62.91 15.08 10.54
N VAL A 22 62.47 16.01 9.70
CA VAL A 22 61.03 16.12 9.29
C VAL A 22 60.59 14.86 8.55
N LEU A 23 61.38 14.36 7.61
CA LEU A 23 61.09 13.14 6.86
C LEU A 23 61.07 11.90 7.77
N PHE A 24 61.97 11.81 8.74
CA PHE A 24 61.98 10.77 9.74
C PHE A 24 60.77 10.83 10.65
N GLY A 25 60.36 12.00 11.15
CA GLY A 25 59.15 12.20 11.95
C GLY A 25 57.88 11.82 11.19
N PHE A 26 57.81 12.13 9.90
CA PHE A 26 56.74 11.75 9.03
C PHE A 26 56.65 10.23 8.83
N THR A 27 57.80 9.57 8.56
CA THR A 27 57.84 8.11 8.37
C THR A 27 57.65 7.33 9.67
N ALA A 28 58.13 7.83 10.81
CA ALA A 28 57.98 7.20 12.12
C ALA A 28 56.52 6.93 12.49
N LYS A 29 55.62 7.80 12.06
CA LYS A 29 54.17 7.63 12.24
C LYS A 29 53.64 6.36 11.59
N PHE A 30 54.21 5.90 10.49
CA PHE A 30 53.77 4.74 9.73
C PHE A 30 54.49 3.44 10.14
N ILE A 31 55.63 3.53 10.84
CA ILE A 31 56.41 2.36 11.31
C ILE A 31 55.55 1.50 12.25
N SER A 32 54.80 2.10 13.15
CA SER A 32 53.91 1.37 14.07
C SER A 32 52.85 0.54 13.31
N LEU A 33 52.23 1.11 12.26
CA LEU A 33 51.25 0.40 11.43
C LEU A 33 51.93 -0.72 10.61
N TRP A 34 53.10 -0.46 10.07
CA TRP A 34 53.88 -1.46 9.34
C TRP A 34 54.28 -2.64 10.25
N PHE A 35 54.74 -2.36 11.48
CA PHE A 35 55.05 -3.40 12.46
C PHE A 35 53.82 -4.25 12.82
N GLN A 36 52.65 -3.64 12.96
CA GLN A 36 51.40 -4.40 13.17
C GLN A 36 51.07 -5.35 12.01
N THR A 37 51.29 -4.95 10.76
CA THR A 37 51.08 -5.83 9.59
C THR A 37 52.05 -6.99 9.57
N PHE A 38 53.33 -6.72 9.91
CA PHE A 38 54.38 -7.74 9.96
C PHE A 38 54.08 -8.79 11.03
N VAL A 39 53.77 -8.38 12.26
CA VAL A 39 53.43 -9.30 13.37
C VAL A 39 52.13 -10.07 13.09
N SER A 40 51.21 -9.49 12.36
CA SER A 40 49.93 -10.13 12.01
C SER A 40 50.04 -11.10 10.83
N GLY A 41 51.20 -11.27 10.23
CA GLY A 41 51.45 -12.16 9.09
C GLY A 41 50.85 -11.64 7.76
N THR A 42 50.54 -10.36 7.68
CA THR A 42 49.98 -9.69 6.47
C THR A 42 50.98 -8.64 5.97
N PRO A 43 52.07 -9.05 5.30
CA PRO A 43 53.11 -8.09 4.93
C PRO A 43 52.59 -7.07 3.92
N ILE A 44 52.48 -5.81 4.37
CA ILE A 44 52.22 -4.66 3.54
C ILE A 44 53.51 -3.84 3.52
N SER A 45 53.97 -3.43 2.33
CA SER A 45 55.19 -2.64 2.25
C SER A 45 54.98 -1.24 2.84
N LEU A 46 56.02 -0.71 3.49
CA LEU A 46 55.99 0.63 4.06
C LEU A 46 55.67 1.68 3.00
N SER A 47 56.19 1.51 1.77
CA SER A 47 55.91 2.38 0.62
C SER A 47 54.42 2.44 0.26
N ASN A 48 53.70 1.31 0.35
CA ASN A 48 52.26 1.28 0.12
C ASN A 48 51.52 2.06 1.22
N ILE A 49 51.90 1.91 2.49
CA ILE A 49 51.28 2.64 3.62
C ILE A 49 51.45 4.16 3.46
N ILE A 50 52.63 4.60 3.05
CA ILE A 50 52.90 6.03 2.77
C ILE A 50 52.14 6.47 1.53
N GLY A 51 52.11 5.64 0.47
CA GLY A 51 51.32 5.90 -0.75
C GLY A 51 49.84 6.09 -0.51
N MET A 52 49.22 5.28 0.38
CA MET A 52 47.82 5.45 0.84
C MET A 52 47.63 6.84 1.45
N SER A 53 48.51 7.25 2.35
CA SER A 53 48.43 8.57 3.01
C SER A 53 48.51 9.71 2.01
N LEU A 54 49.37 9.61 0.99
CA LEU A 54 49.49 10.61 -0.07
C LEU A 54 48.19 10.67 -0.95
N ARG A 55 47.52 9.55 -1.15
CA ARG A 55 46.24 9.46 -1.85
C ARG A 55 45.03 9.85 -0.98
N LYS A 56 45.27 10.37 0.23
CA LYS A 56 44.22 10.74 1.22
C LYS A 56 43.39 9.53 1.71
N ILE A 57 43.90 8.32 1.59
CA ILE A 57 43.29 7.13 2.13
C ILE A 57 43.79 6.95 3.57
N PRO A 58 42.95 6.73 4.58
CA PRO A 58 43.38 6.51 5.95
C PRO A 58 44.09 5.14 6.08
N PRO A 59 45.42 5.07 6.24
CA PRO A 59 46.13 3.80 6.21
C PRO A 59 45.70 2.87 7.34
N ARG A 60 45.36 3.43 8.52
CA ARG A 60 44.94 2.65 9.68
C ARG A 60 43.68 1.84 9.38
N LEU A 61 42.71 2.40 8.63
CA LEU A 61 41.46 1.74 8.25
C LEU A 61 41.76 0.51 7.37
N ILE A 62 42.51 0.72 6.30
CA ILE A 62 42.85 -0.34 5.32
C ILE A 62 43.70 -1.45 5.95
N VAL A 63 44.70 -1.07 6.72
CA VAL A 63 45.57 -2.04 7.43
C VAL A 63 44.77 -2.90 8.40
N THR A 64 43.92 -2.28 9.24
CA THR A 64 43.10 -3.03 10.20
C THR A 64 42.11 -3.94 9.47
N ALA A 65 41.47 -3.44 8.42
CA ALA A 65 40.55 -4.21 7.56
C ALA A 65 41.24 -5.44 6.96
N ARG A 66 42.45 -5.27 6.42
CA ARG A 66 43.24 -6.37 5.84
C ARG A 66 43.67 -7.40 6.88
N ILE A 67 44.09 -6.95 8.06
CA ILE A 67 44.45 -7.85 9.17
C ILE A 67 43.23 -8.68 9.60
N ASN A 68 42.07 -8.05 9.73
CA ASN A 68 40.86 -8.75 10.14
C ASN A 68 40.43 -9.80 9.12
N LEU A 69 40.44 -9.47 7.82
CA LEU A 69 40.17 -10.42 6.74
C LEU A 69 41.16 -11.60 6.73
N PHE A 70 42.42 -11.31 6.85
CA PHE A 70 43.48 -12.34 6.87
C PHE A 70 43.34 -13.32 8.05
N LYS A 71 43.08 -12.78 9.25
CA LYS A 71 42.83 -13.59 10.46
C LYS A 71 41.55 -14.40 10.36
N ALA A 72 40.56 -13.93 9.64
CA ALA A 72 39.31 -14.65 9.36
C ALA A 72 39.48 -15.77 8.31
N GLY A 73 40.63 -15.84 7.61
CA GLY A 73 40.87 -16.83 6.56
C GLY A 73 40.65 -16.32 5.13
N LEU A 74 40.11 -15.13 4.96
CA LEU A 74 39.80 -14.49 3.66
C LEU A 74 41.07 -13.87 3.05
N LYS A 75 41.99 -14.71 2.60
CA LYS A 75 43.32 -14.29 2.08
C LYS A 75 43.26 -13.72 0.67
N SER A 76 42.22 -13.98 -0.10
CA SER A 76 42.07 -13.59 -1.51
C SER A 76 41.92 -12.09 -1.73
N ILE A 77 41.40 -11.36 -0.74
CA ILE A 77 41.11 -9.94 -0.85
C ILE A 77 42.37 -9.12 -0.69
N SER A 78 42.83 -8.44 -1.70
CA SER A 78 44.06 -7.66 -1.69
C SER A 78 43.89 -6.28 -1.01
N VAL A 79 45.00 -5.64 -0.69
CA VAL A 79 45.02 -4.25 -0.20
C VAL A 79 44.47 -3.30 -1.26
N ASN A 80 44.81 -3.55 -2.52
CA ASN A 80 44.33 -2.73 -3.64
C ASN A 80 42.80 -2.77 -3.81
N ASP A 81 42.21 -3.92 -3.55
CA ASP A 81 40.73 -4.06 -3.60
C ASP A 81 40.05 -3.20 -2.52
N LEU A 82 40.62 -3.17 -1.30
CA LEU A 82 40.14 -2.33 -0.22
C LEU A 82 40.31 -0.83 -0.52
N GLU A 83 41.48 -0.44 -1.08
CA GLU A 83 41.71 0.95 -1.49
C GLU A 83 40.76 1.39 -2.56
N THR A 84 40.54 0.57 -3.59
CA THR A 84 39.62 0.86 -4.69
C THR A 84 38.19 1.06 -4.18
N HIS A 85 37.74 0.19 -3.29
CA HIS A 85 36.42 0.29 -2.70
C HIS A 85 36.26 1.56 -1.84
N TYR A 86 37.30 1.91 -1.04
CA TYR A 86 37.29 3.14 -0.27
C TYR A 86 37.22 4.40 -1.17
N LEU A 87 38.02 4.42 -2.25
CA LEU A 87 38.02 5.53 -3.21
C LEU A 87 36.70 5.66 -3.97
N ALA A 88 35.99 4.56 -4.16
CA ALA A 88 34.65 4.55 -4.73
C ALA A 88 33.55 5.07 -3.76
N GLY A 89 33.92 5.43 -2.52
CA GLY A 89 32.98 5.92 -1.50
C GLY A 89 32.32 4.84 -0.66
N GLY A 90 32.84 3.60 -0.69
CA GLY A 90 32.29 2.48 0.05
C GLY A 90 32.68 2.45 1.54
N HIS A 91 31.90 1.71 2.32
CA HIS A 91 32.03 1.55 3.78
C HIS A 91 32.87 0.31 4.13
N ILE A 92 34.20 0.44 4.12
CA ILE A 92 35.15 -0.68 4.35
C ILE A 92 34.81 -1.50 5.59
N ASN A 93 34.52 -0.85 6.72
CA ASN A 93 34.29 -1.56 7.99
C ASN A 93 33.07 -2.48 7.92
N ASP A 94 31.98 -2.02 7.30
CA ASP A 94 30.74 -2.78 7.22
C ASP A 94 30.88 -3.93 6.24
N VAL A 95 31.55 -3.70 5.09
CA VAL A 95 31.82 -4.76 4.11
C VAL A 95 32.74 -5.84 4.70
N VAL A 96 33.82 -5.46 5.40
CA VAL A 96 34.74 -6.43 6.02
C VAL A 96 34.06 -7.24 7.11
N ARG A 97 33.25 -6.60 7.98
CA ARG A 97 32.48 -7.30 9.01
C ARG A 97 31.45 -8.24 8.40
N ALA A 98 30.76 -7.81 7.33
CA ALA A 98 29.81 -8.62 6.61
C ALA A 98 30.47 -9.84 5.95
N MET A 99 31.61 -9.65 5.28
CA MET A 99 32.36 -10.74 4.66
C MET A 99 32.83 -11.79 5.69
N ILE A 100 33.32 -11.35 6.84
CA ILE A 100 33.71 -12.25 7.93
C ILE A 100 32.51 -12.99 8.50
N ALA A 101 31.38 -12.31 8.68
CA ALA A 101 30.15 -12.92 9.16
C ALA A 101 29.58 -13.93 8.16
N ALA A 102 29.60 -13.61 6.87
CA ALA A 102 29.16 -14.49 5.79
C ALA A 102 29.99 -15.77 5.71
N ASP A 103 31.34 -15.65 5.77
CA ASP A 103 32.23 -16.78 5.76
C ASP A 103 31.99 -17.73 6.97
N LYS A 104 31.84 -17.17 8.17
CA LYS A 104 31.53 -17.95 9.39
C LYS A 104 30.14 -18.62 9.36
N ALA A 105 29.21 -18.05 8.63
CA ALA A 105 27.85 -18.60 8.42
C ALA A 105 27.78 -19.54 7.21
N ASN A 106 28.89 -19.84 6.53
CA ASN A 106 28.96 -20.61 5.29
C ASN A 106 28.06 -20.05 4.17
N ILE A 107 27.92 -18.74 4.12
CA ILE A 107 27.19 -18.04 3.07
C ILE A 107 28.18 -17.67 1.96
N ALA A 108 27.92 -18.15 0.74
CA ALA A 108 28.75 -17.82 -0.42
C ALA A 108 28.56 -16.35 -0.81
N LEU A 109 29.50 -15.49 -0.40
CA LEU A 109 29.53 -14.06 -0.71
C LEU A 109 30.89 -13.72 -1.34
N ASP A 110 30.89 -13.29 -2.60
CA ASP A 110 32.08 -12.83 -3.28
C ASP A 110 32.36 -11.35 -2.98
N TRP A 111 33.67 -10.97 -3.01
CA TRP A 111 34.07 -9.58 -2.81
C TRP A 111 33.39 -8.59 -3.76
N ARG A 112 33.26 -8.97 -5.04
CA ARG A 112 32.59 -8.13 -6.05
C ARG A 112 31.12 -7.89 -5.72
N GLN A 113 30.42 -8.92 -5.26
CA GLN A 113 29.02 -8.78 -4.83
C GLN A 113 28.93 -7.92 -3.57
N ALA A 114 29.80 -8.13 -2.60
CA ALA A 114 29.83 -7.37 -1.36
C ALA A 114 30.02 -5.86 -1.61
N THR A 115 31.00 -5.52 -2.45
CA THR A 115 31.27 -4.12 -2.82
C THR A 115 30.16 -3.51 -3.66
N ALA A 116 29.54 -4.26 -4.56
CA ALA A 116 28.39 -3.79 -5.36
C ALA A 116 27.16 -3.49 -4.49
N ILE A 117 26.88 -4.31 -3.48
CA ILE A 117 25.77 -4.11 -2.53
C ILE A 117 25.98 -2.84 -1.70
N ASP A 118 27.20 -2.64 -1.18
CA ASP A 118 27.53 -1.46 -0.37
C ASP A 118 27.48 -0.17 -1.20
N LEU A 119 28.05 -0.18 -2.42
CA LEU A 119 28.00 0.97 -3.34
C LEU A 119 26.57 1.27 -3.86
N ALA A 120 25.68 0.28 -3.86
CA ALA A 120 24.26 0.49 -4.11
C ALA A 120 23.50 1.10 -2.91
N GLY A 121 24.21 1.44 -1.81
CA GLY A 121 23.64 2.07 -0.61
C GLY A 121 22.88 1.09 0.29
N ARG A 122 23.07 -0.23 0.13
CA ARG A 122 22.46 -1.26 0.98
C ARG A 122 23.38 -1.64 2.13
N ASN A 123 22.84 -1.78 3.33
CA ASN A 123 23.61 -2.23 4.49
C ASN A 123 23.87 -3.74 4.38
N LEU A 124 25.07 -4.09 3.91
CA LEU A 124 25.48 -5.47 3.71
C LEU A 124 25.57 -6.25 5.03
N PHE A 125 26.03 -5.61 6.11
CA PHE A 125 26.17 -6.29 7.40
C PHE A 125 24.81 -6.69 7.98
N ASP A 126 23.81 -5.81 7.92
CA ASP A 126 22.44 -6.13 8.34
C ASP A 126 21.82 -7.20 7.44
N ALA A 127 22.10 -7.17 6.14
CA ALA A 127 21.62 -8.18 5.21
C ALA A 127 22.17 -9.59 5.54
N VAL A 128 23.46 -9.72 5.82
CA VAL A 128 24.06 -10.98 6.26
C VAL A 128 23.49 -11.43 7.60
N LYS A 129 23.32 -10.51 8.56
CA LYS A 129 22.73 -10.80 9.86
C LYS A 129 21.28 -11.32 9.73
N THR A 130 20.47 -10.70 8.87
CA THR A 130 19.07 -11.12 8.63
C THR A 130 18.99 -12.39 7.79
N SER A 131 20.00 -12.71 7.01
CA SER A 131 20.10 -14.00 6.30
C SER A 131 20.35 -15.17 7.28
N VAL A 132 21.13 -14.93 8.34
CA VAL A 132 21.40 -15.94 9.39
C VAL A 132 20.28 -16.00 10.43
N ASN A 133 19.83 -14.84 10.88
CA ASN A 133 18.75 -14.69 11.87
C ASN A 133 17.54 -14.05 11.21
N PRO A 134 16.51 -14.82 10.87
CA PRO A 134 15.30 -14.29 10.28
C PRO A 134 14.68 -13.15 11.10
N LYS A 135 14.13 -12.16 10.41
CA LYS A 135 13.46 -11.00 11.00
C LYS A 135 11.96 -11.16 10.89
N VAL A 136 11.23 -10.80 11.93
CA VAL A 136 9.77 -10.70 11.89
C VAL A 136 9.37 -9.27 11.54
N ILE A 137 8.48 -9.14 10.56
CA ILE A 137 7.93 -7.89 10.07
C ILE A 137 6.44 -7.90 10.31
N ASP A 138 5.89 -6.83 10.90
CA ASP A 138 4.44 -6.69 11.05
C ASP A 138 3.80 -6.21 9.72
N CYS A 139 2.70 -6.80 9.34
CA CYS A 139 1.94 -6.45 8.16
C CYS A 139 0.47 -6.16 8.57
N PRO A 140 0.01 -4.93 8.37
CA PRO A 140 0.70 -3.75 7.89
C PRO A 140 1.64 -3.13 8.93
N ASN A 141 2.49 -2.23 8.45
CA ASN A 141 3.43 -1.52 9.30
C ASN A 141 2.67 -0.57 10.27
N LYS A 142 3.24 -0.32 11.49
CA LYS A 142 2.76 0.70 12.44
C LYS A 142 1.37 0.47 13.10
N GLY A 143 0.97 -0.76 13.32
CA GLY A 143 -0.23 -1.04 14.13
C GLY A 143 -1.56 -0.83 13.41
N GLU A 144 -1.55 -0.55 12.12
CA GLU A 144 -2.73 -0.57 11.27
C GLU A 144 -3.25 -2.01 11.10
N LEU A 145 -4.48 -2.15 10.60
CA LEU A 145 -5.11 -3.44 10.33
C LEU A 145 -5.46 -3.51 8.84
N ILE A 146 -5.18 -4.65 8.21
CA ILE A 146 -5.64 -4.92 6.85
C ILE A 146 -7.14 -5.15 6.91
N SER A 147 -7.92 -4.33 6.21
CA SER A 147 -9.37 -4.52 6.10
C SER A 147 -9.71 -5.21 4.78
N ALA A 148 -10.43 -6.32 4.84
CA ALA A 148 -10.90 -7.04 3.68
C ALA A 148 -12.33 -7.53 3.89
N VAL A 149 -13.11 -7.65 2.82
CA VAL A 149 -14.52 -8.08 2.88
C VAL A 149 -14.64 -9.46 2.27
N ALA A 150 -15.19 -10.42 3.02
CA ALA A 150 -15.51 -11.76 2.53
C ALA A 150 -16.75 -11.71 1.62
N LYS A 151 -16.99 -12.78 0.81
CA LYS A 151 -18.12 -12.83 -0.15
C LYS A 151 -19.49 -12.64 0.50
N ASN A 152 -19.64 -13.03 1.78
CA ASN A 152 -20.88 -12.80 2.53
C ASN A 152 -21.10 -11.34 2.97
N GLY A 153 -20.20 -10.42 2.62
CA GLY A 153 -20.32 -8.99 2.89
C GLY A 153 -19.85 -8.54 4.27
N VAL A 154 -19.26 -9.44 5.08
CA VAL A 154 -18.68 -9.09 6.38
C VAL A 154 -17.23 -8.64 6.20
N ALA A 155 -16.90 -7.47 6.73
CA ALA A 155 -15.54 -6.98 6.77
C ALA A 155 -14.76 -7.69 7.90
N LEU A 156 -13.54 -8.10 7.58
CA LEU A 156 -12.58 -8.62 8.55
C LEU A 156 -11.38 -7.66 8.60
N ARG A 157 -10.87 -7.44 9.80
CA ARG A 157 -9.64 -6.68 10.05
C ARG A 157 -8.59 -7.65 10.56
N VAL A 158 -7.47 -7.71 9.85
CA VAL A 158 -6.43 -8.71 10.08
C VAL A 158 -5.10 -8.04 10.31
N ARG A 159 -4.31 -8.59 11.22
CA ARG A 159 -2.89 -8.31 11.41
C ARG A 159 -2.10 -9.58 11.18
N ALA A 160 -1.10 -9.50 10.34
CA ALA A 160 -0.20 -10.62 10.09
C ALA A 160 1.23 -10.28 10.50
N ARG A 161 2.01 -11.30 10.83
CA ARG A 161 3.45 -11.24 11.03
C ARG A 161 4.11 -12.10 9.98
N VAL A 162 5.10 -11.52 9.32
CA VAL A 162 5.82 -12.18 8.23
C VAL A 162 7.26 -12.41 8.69
N THR A 163 7.66 -13.66 8.77
CA THR A 163 9.06 -14.01 9.03
C THR A 163 9.80 -14.08 7.72
N VAL A 164 10.81 -13.23 7.58
CA VAL A 164 11.61 -13.11 6.36
C VAL A 164 13.10 -13.32 6.65
N ARG A 165 13.83 -13.84 5.66
CA ARG A 165 15.26 -13.82 5.62
C ARG A 165 15.76 -13.10 4.38
N THR A 166 16.92 -12.46 4.45
CA THR A 166 17.50 -11.77 3.30
C THR A 166 18.13 -12.77 2.33
N ASN A 167 17.79 -12.67 1.05
CA ASN A 167 18.46 -13.36 -0.03
C ASN A 167 19.57 -12.46 -0.60
N ILE A 168 20.80 -12.73 -0.20
CA ILE A 168 21.96 -11.89 -0.55
C ILE A 168 22.18 -11.84 -2.07
N ARG A 169 21.84 -12.91 -2.80
CA ARG A 169 22.00 -12.96 -4.26
C ARG A 169 21.05 -11.99 -4.99
N GLN A 170 19.88 -11.74 -4.42
CA GLN A 170 18.86 -10.85 -4.98
C GLN A 170 18.85 -9.48 -4.31
N LEU A 171 19.83 -9.18 -3.44
CA LEU A 171 19.88 -7.92 -2.72
C LEU A 171 20.11 -6.72 -3.66
N VAL A 172 20.92 -6.91 -4.71
CA VAL A 172 21.11 -5.89 -5.75
C VAL A 172 19.93 -5.96 -6.72
N GLY A 173 19.17 -4.89 -6.83
CA GLY A 173 17.99 -4.81 -7.71
C GLY A 173 16.71 -5.42 -7.13
N GLY A 174 16.77 -6.10 -5.98
CA GLY A 174 15.58 -6.63 -5.31
C GLY A 174 14.76 -5.55 -4.60
N ALA A 175 13.45 -5.75 -4.56
CA ALA A 175 12.53 -4.85 -3.88
C ALA A 175 12.73 -4.82 -2.36
N THR A 176 12.31 -3.71 -1.74
CA THR A 176 12.48 -3.45 -0.30
C THR A 176 11.46 -4.19 0.57
N GLU A 177 11.64 -4.11 1.89
CA GLU A 177 10.73 -4.63 2.92
C GLU A 177 9.30 -4.12 2.72
N GLU A 178 9.13 -2.84 2.35
CA GLU A 178 7.82 -2.25 2.09
C GLU A 178 7.06 -2.95 0.95
N THR A 179 7.78 -3.39 -0.07
CA THR A 179 7.16 -4.14 -1.18
C THR A 179 6.68 -5.53 -0.74
N VAL A 180 7.42 -6.19 0.16
CA VAL A 180 6.99 -7.48 0.74
C VAL A 180 5.71 -7.27 1.56
N ILE A 181 5.68 -6.23 2.42
CA ILE A 181 4.50 -5.87 3.22
C ILE A 181 3.28 -5.62 2.31
N ALA A 182 3.45 -4.82 1.25
CA ALA A 182 2.37 -4.51 0.31
C ALA A 182 1.84 -5.78 -0.41
N ARG A 183 2.73 -6.64 -0.91
CA ARG A 183 2.34 -7.88 -1.61
C ARG A 183 1.66 -8.88 -0.68
N VAL A 184 2.18 -9.04 0.54
CA VAL A 184 1.55 -9.91 1.54
C VAL A 184 0.18 -9.35 1.94
N GLY A 185 0.07 -8.03 2.14
CA GLY A 185 -1.20 -7.36 2.39
C GLY A 185 -2.23 -7.62 1.30
N GLU A 186 -1.83 -7.45 0.03
CA GLU A 186 -2.65 -7.77 -1.14
C GLU A 186 -3.04 -9.25 -1.17
N GLY A 187 -2.09 -10.15 -0.90
CA GLY A 187 -2.34 -11.58 -0.82
C GLY A 187 -3.41 -11.94 0.21
N ILE A 188 -3.34 -11.33 1.40
CA ILE A 188 -4.32 -11.52 2.50
C ILE A 188 -5.69 -10.98 2.08
N VAL A 189 -5.77 -9.78 1.51
CA VAL A 189 -7.03 -9.20 1.01
C VAL A 189 -7.67 -10.11 -0.03
N ASN A 190 -6.90 -10.62 -0.98
CA ASN A 190 -7.37 -11.54 -2.01
C ASN A 190 -7.82 -12.88 -1.43
N ALA A 191 -7.10 -13.42 -0.44
CA ALA A 191 -7.47 -14.67 0.23
C ALA A 191 -8.79 -14.54 0.99
N ILE A 192 -8.99 -13.45 1.73
CA ILE A 192 -10.25 -13.16 2.44
C ILE A 192 -11.38 -12.92 1.45
N GLY A 193 -11.15 -12.11 0.40
CA GLY A 193 -12.15 -11.80 -0.61
C GLY A 193 -12.62 -13.02 -1.42
N SER A 194 -11.77 -14.04 -1.56
CA SER A 194 -12.12 -15.31 -2.20
C SER A 194 -12.88 -16.28 -1.29
N SER A 195 -12.85 -16.06 0.03
CA SER A 195 -13.51 -16.91 1.01
C SER A 195 -15.04 -16.70 1.02
N ASP A 196 -15.80 -17.79 1.07
CA ASP A 196 -17.27 -17.72 0.97
C ASP A 196 -17.89 -17.08 2.21
N THR A 197 -17.34 -17.37 3.40
CA THR A 197 -17.85 -16.85 4.67
C THR A 197 -16.71 -16.35 5.56
N HIS A 198 -17.01 -15.31 6.36
CA HIS A 198 -16.09 -14.85 7.41
C HIS A 198 -15.80 -15.92 8.46
N GLN A 199 -16.75 -16.83 8.69
CA GLN A 199 -16.62 -17.93 9.66
C GLN A 199 -15.55 -18.95 9.22
N SER A 200 -15.46 -19.26 7.92
CA SER A 200 -14.43 -20.15 7.38
C SER A 200 -13.02 -19.58 7.58
N VAL A 201 -12.88 -18.25 7.46
CA VAL A 201 -11.62 -17.55 7.71
C VAL A 201 -11.23 -17.60 9.19
N LEU A 202 -12.19 -17.40 10.09
CA LEU A 202 -11.96 -17.44 11.52
C LEU A 202 -11.67 -18.87 12.03
N ALA A 203 -12.31 -19.88 11.45
CA ALA A 203 -12.10 -21.28 11.82
C ALA A 203 -10.70 -21.80 11.40
N ALA A 204 -10.17 -21.31 10.30
CA ALA A 204 -8.89 -21.77 9.75
C ALA A 204 -8.01 -20.62 9.22
N PRO A 205 -7.46 -19.75 10.08
CA PRO A 205 -6.58 -18.64 9.66
C PRO A 205 -5.36 -19.11 8.88
N GLN A 206 -4.87 -20.31 9.18
CA GLN A 206 -3.71 -20.93 8.53
C GLN A 206 -3.95 -21.20 7.03
N SER A 207 -5.19 -21.33 6.59
CA SER A 207 -5.52 -21.50 5.17
C SER A 207 -5.13 -20.25 4.36
N ILE A 208 -5.29 -19.06 4.95
CA ILE A 208 -4.87 -17.78 4.34
C ILE A 208 -3.36 -17.76 4.20
N SER A 209 -2.63 -18.10 5.28
CA SER A 209 -1.15 -18.12 5.27
C SER A 209 -0.61 -19.05 4.19
N LYS A 210 -1.18 -20.25 4.03
CA LYS A 210 -0.79 -21.20 2.99
C LYS A 210 -1.06 -20.67 1.59
N LEU A 211 -2.25 -20.13 1.34
CA LEU A 211 -2.65 -19.61 0.04
C LEU A 211 -1.82 -18.41 -0.39
N VAL A 212 -1.38 -17.59 0.57
CA VAL A 212 -0.51 -16.44 0.32
C VAL A 212 0.92 -16.89 0.01
N LEU A 213 1.43 -17.91 0.74
CA LEU A 213 2.77 -18.49 0.48
C LEU A 213 2.84 -19.19 -0.89
N GLU A 214 1.80 -19.92 -1.28
CA GLU A 214 1.73 -20.63 -2.57
C GLU A 214 1.78 -19.68 -3.78
N LYS A 215 1.41 -18.41 -3.60
CA LYS A 215 1.49 -17.38 -4.65
C LYS A 215 2.90 -16.89 -4.96
N GLY A 216 3.92 -17.29 -4.17
CA GLY A 216 5.32 -16.92 -4.42
C GLY A 216 5.53 -15.40 -4.43
N LEU A 217 5.03 -14.69 -3.43
CA LEU A 217 5.06 -13.22 -3.35
C LEU A 217 6.46 -12.64 -3.12
N ASP A 218 7.44 -13.49 -2.81
CA ASP A 218 8.85 -13.16 -2.65
C ASP A 218 9.63 -13.04 -3.96
N ALA A 219 9.01 -13.37 -5.10
CA ALA A 219 9.66 -13.27 -6.40
C ALA A 219 10.16 -11.84 -6.66
N GLN A 220 11.44 -11.71 -7.04
CA GLN A 220 12.13 -10.43 -7.30
C GLN A 220 12.23 -9.49 -6.09
N THR A 221 12.14 -10.01 -4.86
CA THR A 221 12.43 -9.25 -3.65
C THR A 221 13.81 -9.59 -3.10
N ALA A 222 14.36 -8.69 -2.29
CA ALA A 222 15.59 -8.94 -1.54
C ALA A 222 15.38 -9.91 -0.35
N PHE A 223 14.12 -10.31 -0.12
CA PHE A 223 13.72 -11.13 1.03
C PHE A 223 13.02 -12.40 0.55
N GLU A 224 13.24 -13.49 1.27
CA GLU A 224 12.54 -14.75 1.14
C GLU A 224 11.58 -14.90 2.34
N ILE A 225 10.32 -15.21 2.07
CA ILE A 225 9.29 -15.36 3.09
C ILE A 225 9.37 -16.81 3.63
N LEU A 226 9.62 -16.96 4.94
CA LEU A 226 9.68 -18.26 5.61
C LEU A 226 8.32 -18.67 6.17
N SER A 227 7.62 -17.74 6.82
CA SER A 227 6.27 -17.97 7.34
C SER A 227 5.45 -16.70 7.32
N ILE A 228 4.15 -16.86 7.25
CA ILE A 228 3.15 -15.80 7.43
C ILE A 228 2.22 -16.27 8.53
N ASP A 229 2.20 -15.56 9.63
CA ASP A 229 1.41 -15.90 10.80
C ASP A 229 0.34 -14.82 11.01
N ILE A 230 -0.92 -15.24 11.06
CA ILE A 230 -2.03 -14.33 11.37
C ILE A 230 -2.05 -14.10 12.87
N ALA A 231 -1.72 -12.88 13.28
CA ALA A 231 -1.58 -12.53 14.69
C ALA A 231 -2.93 -12.18 15.34
N ASP A 232 -3.83 -11.56 14.58
CA ASP A 232 -5.14 -11.14 15.07
C ASP A 232 -6.14 -11.03 13.92
N ILE A 233 -7.40 -11.44 14.18
CA ILE A 233 -8.51 -11.28 13.25
C ILE A 233 -9.70 -10.72 14.02
N THR A 234 -10.14 -9.52 13.67
CA THR A 234 -11.30 -8.87 14.25
C THR A 234 -12.42 -8.75 13.22
N ILE A 235 -13.65 -8.99 13.64
CA ILE A 235 -14.85 -8.82 12.81
C ILE A 235 -15.17 -7.33 12.77
N GLY A 236 -15.28 -6.77 11.59
CA GLY A 236 -15.70 -5.41 11.33
C GLY A 236 -17.20 -5.29 11.02
N GLU A 237 -17.58 -4.24 10.32
CA GLU A 237 -18.96 -4.01 9.88
C GLU A 237 -19.43 -5.04 8.85
N ASN A 238 -20.73 -5.35 8.91
CA ASN A 238 -21.40 -6.09 7.84
C ASN A 238 -21.81 -5.13 6.71
N VAL A 239 -20.85 -4.86 5.82
CA VAL A 239 -21.04 -3.96 4.67
C VAL A 239 -22.15 -4.48 3.74
N GLY A 240 -22.26 -5.81 3.60
CA GLY A 240 -23.30 -6.43 2.77
C GLY A 240 -24.70 -6.24 3.34
N ALA A 241 -24.88 -6.27 4.65
CA ALA A 241 -26.17 -5.98 5.27
C ALA A 241 -26.56 -4.51 5.11
N ARG A 242 -25.61 -3.59 5.30
CA ARG A 242 -25.81 -2.16 5.10
C ARG A 242 -26.18 -1.81 3.66
N LEU A 243 -25.49 -2.40 2.68
CA LEU A 243 -25.82 -2.22 1.27
C LEU A 243 -27.23 -2.71 0.94
N ARG A 244 -27.63 -3.88 1.48
CA ARG A 244 -28.99 -4.41 1.28
C ARG A 244 -30.05 -3.53 1.94
N ALA A 245 -29.78 -2.99 3.13
CA ALA A 245 -30.68 -2.04 3.79
C ALA A 245 -30.85 -0.76 2.97
N ASN A 246 -29.76 -0.17 2.50
CA ASN A 246 -29.79 1.03 1.65
C ASN A 246 -30.51 0.75 0.32
N GLN A 247 -30.32 -0.42 -0.29
CA GLN A 247 -31.03 -0.81 -1.50
C GLN A 247 -32.53 -0.96 -1.25
N ALA A 248 -32.93 -1.62 -0.17
CA ALA A 248 -34.33 -1.76 0.21
C ALA A 248 -35.01 -0.39 0.49
N GLU A 249 -34.28 0.53 1.11
CA GLU A 249 -34.77 1.90 1.32
C GLU A 249 -34.95 2.66 0.00
N ALA A 250 -33.99 2.54 -0.92
CA ALA A 250 -34.07 3.11 -2.25
C ALA A 250 -35.24 2.53 -3.03
N ASP A 251 -35.42 1.20 -3.01
CA ASP A 251 -36.53 0.51 -3.68
C ASP A 251 -37.88 0.95 -3.10
N MET A 252 -37.97 1.14 -1.77
CA MET A 252 -39.18 1.67 -1.11
C MET A 252 -39.47 3.11 -1.54
N CYS A 253 -38.45 3.98 -1.66
CA CYS A 253 -38.62 5.34 -2.18
C CYS A 253 -39.14 5.34 -3.63
N VAL A 254 -38.55 4.48 -4.48
CA VAL A 254 -39.00 4.33 -5.88
C VAL A 254 -40.45 3.82 -5.94
N ALA A 255 -40.81 2.84 -5.11
CA ALA A 255 -42.17 2.31 -5.05
C ALA A 255 -43.17 3.36 -4.59
N LYS A 256 -42.83 4.18 -3.57
CA LYS A 256 -43.68 5.32 -3.12
C LYS A 256 -43.87 6.35 -4.22
N ALA A 257 -42.77 6.76 -4.89
CA ALA A 257 -42.84 7.73 -5.98
C ALA A 257 -43.75 7.23 -7.13
N LYS A 258 -43.62 5.96 -7.52
CA LYS A 258 -44.53 5.35 -8.52
C LYS A 258 -46.00 5.26 -8.07
N ALA A 259 -46.21 5.00 -6.78
CA ALA A 259 -47.58 4.98 -6.25
C ALA A 259 -48.21 6.37 -6.26
N GLU A 260 -47.46 7.41 -5.90
CA GLU A 260 -47.91 8.81 -5.96
C GLU A 260 -48.13 9.26 -7.42
N GLU A 261 -47.24 8.88 -8.33
CA GLU A 261 -47.45 9.14 -9.77
C GLU A 261 -48.78 8.52 -10.28
N ARG A 262 -49.03 7.26 -9.94
CA ARG A 262 -50.30 6.59 -10.32
C ARG A 262 -51.51 7.26 -9.69
N ARG A 263 -51.38 7.70 -8.42
CA ARG A 263 -52.46 8.44 -7.73
C ARG A 263 -52.71 9.78 -8.38
N ALA A 264 -51.67 10.52 -8.72
CA ALA A 264 -51.79 11.79 -9.42
C ALA A 264 -52.38 11.62 -10.81
N MET A 265 -51.98 10.57 -11.57
CA MET A 265 -52.61 10.25 -12.86
C MET A 265 -54.10 9.89 -12.72
N ALA A 266 -54.49 9.10 -11.71
CA ALA A 266 -55.86 8.75 -11.46
C ALA A 266 -56.72 9.99 -11.15
N VAL A 267 -56.23 10.90 -10.28
CA VAL A 267 -56.87 12.16 -9.97
C VAL A 267 -57.00 13.06 -11.21
N ALA A 268 -55.94 13.15 -12.03
CA ALA A 268 -55.96 13.91 -13.26
C ALA A 268 -57.00 13.35 -14.25
N LEU A 269 -57.08 12.01 -14.39
CA LEU A 269 -58.08 11.36 -15.23
C LEU A 269 -59.50 11.58 -14.72
N GLU A 270 -59.71 11.54 -13.39
CA GLU A 270 -61.00 11.88 -12.78
C GLU A 270 -61.42 13.30 -13.08
N GLN A 271 -60.48 14.27 -12.92
CA GLN A 271 -60.75 15.67 -13.26
C GLN A 271 -61.06 15.88 -14.75
N GLU A 272 -60.36 15.17 -15.63
CA GLU A 272 -60.61 15.17 -17.07
C GLU A 272 -62.01 14.60 -17.40
N ASN A 273 -62.39 13.50 -16.76
CA ASN A 273 -63.69 12.92 -16.92
C ASN A 273 -64.84 13.85 -16.40
N ILE A 274 -64.63 14.49 -15.24
CA ILE A 274 -65.56 15.49 -14.71
C ILE A 274 -65.67 16.67 -15.68
N ALA A 275 -64.60 17.16 -16.28
CA ALA A 275 -64.62 18.21 -17.27
C ALA A 275 -65.42 17.79 -18.52
N LYS A 276 -65.20 16.57 -19.03
CA LYS A 276 -65.93 16.01 -20.15
C LYS A 276 -67.43 15.91 -19.87
N ILE A 277 -67.84 15.51 -18.65
CA ILE A 277 -69.28 15.46 -18.24
C ILE A 277 -69.84 16.87 -18.24
N ARG A 278 -69.13 17.85 -17.64
CA ARG A 278 -69.63 19.26 -17.63
C ARG A 278 -69.73 19.86 -19.03
N ASP A 279 -68.79 19.54 -19.92
CA ASP A 279 -68.87 19.96 -21.32
C ASP A 279 -70.05 19.33 -22.04
N ALA A 280 -70.38 18.06 -21.79
CA ALA A 280 -71.55 17.40 -22.33
C ALA A 280 -72.80 18.00 -21.76
N ASP A 281 -72.85 18.25 -20.45
CA ASP A 281 -74.04 18.91 -19.81
C ASP A 281 -74.26 20.33 -20.34
N ALA A 282 -73.19 21.08 -20.66
CA ALA A 282 -73.30 22.42 -21.26
C ALA A 282 -73.81 22.39 -22.69
N GLN A 283 -73.65 21.29 -23.43
CA GLN A 283 -74.16 21.11 -24.78
C GLN A 283 -75.69 20.84 -24.78
N VAL A 284 -76.24 20.26 -23.71
CA VAL A 284 -77.68 19.92 -23.62
C VAL A 284 -78.58 21.16 -23.75
N PRO A 285 -78.34 22.28 -23.03
CA PRO A 285 -79.16 23.51 -23.20
C PRO A 285 -79.06 24.11 -24.61
N LEU A 286 -77.87 24.02 -25.23
CA LEU A 286 -77.67 24.50 -26.60
C LEU A 286 -78.43 23.67 -27.61
N ALA A 287 -78.41 22.34 -27.46
CA ALA A 287 -79.18 21.43 -28.30
C ALA A 287 -80.70 21.63 -28.12
N LEU A 288 -81.15 21.87 -26.88
CA LEU A 288 -82.59 22.21 -26.58
C LEU A 288 -83.01 23.55 -27.23
N ALA A 289 -82.16 24.60 -27.12
CA ALA A 289 -82.41 25.88 -27.74
C ALA A 289 -82.46 25.78 -29.26
N GLU A 290 -81.66 24.94 -29.88
CA GLU A 290 -81.70 24.71 -31.32
C GLU A 290 -82.93 23.90 -31.74
N ALA A 291 -83.38 22.92 -30.96
CA ALA A 291 -84.59 22.17 -31.18
C ALA A 291 -85.84 23.05 -31.07
N PHE A 292 -85.82 24.02 -30.13
CA PHE A 292 -86.83 25.05 -30.04
C PHE A 292 -86.89 25.96 -31.31
N ARG A 293 -85.73 26.43 -31.74
CA ARG A 293 -85.61 27.27 -32.94
C ARG A 293 -86.08 26.55 -34.20
N ARG A 294 -85.93 25.26 -34.30
CA ARG A 294 -86.33 24.43 -35.43
C ARG A 294 -87.80 24.01 -35.34
N GLY A 295 -88.50 24.36 -34.26
CA GLY A 295 -89.97 24.01 -34.08
C GLY A 295 -90.17 22.53 -33.75
N GLN A 296 -89.12 21.79 -33.39
CA GLN A 296 -89.17 20.36 -33.06
C GLN A 296 -89.60 20.08 -31.62
N LEU A 297 -89.55 21.09 -30.75
CA LEU A 297 -89.87 20.97 -29.32
C LEU A 297 -90.94 22.04 -28.97
N GLY A 298 -92.07 21.56 -28.40
CA GLY A 298 -93.09 22.45 -27.89
C GLY A 298 -92.87 22.87 -26.44
N VAL A 299 -93.57 23.98 -25.99
CA VAL A 299 -93.43 24.49 -24.61
C VAL A 299 -93.84 23.43 -23.57
N LEU A 300 -94.84 22.60 -23.87
CA LEU A 300 -95.28 21.52 -23.00
C LEU A 300 -94.27 20.38 -22.89
N ASP A 301 -93.49 20.09 -23.96
CA ASP A 301 -92.49 19.07 -23.96
C ASP A 301 -91.24 19.52 -23.17
N TYR A 302 -90.96 20.83 -23.17
CA TYR A 302 -89.90 21.39 -22.32
C TYR A 302 -90.28 21.33 -20.83
N GLN A 303 -91.56 21.60 -20.48
CA GLN A 303 -92.02 21.42 -19.09
C GLN A 303 -91.92 19.95 -18.63
N ARG A 304 -92.28 19.00 -19.50
CA ARG A 304 -92.07 17.57 -19.19
C ARG A 304 -90.62 17.21 -18.99
N TYR A 305 -89.75 17.73 -19.82
CA TYR A 305 -88.31 17.53 -19.65
C TYR A 305 -87.77 18.07 -18.31
N LEU A 306 -88.16 19.28 -17.89
CA LEU A 306 -87.79 19.87 -16.60
C LEU A 306 -88.30 19.02 -15.42
N ASN A 307 -89.56 18.51 -15.49
CA ASN A 307 -90.10 17.64 -14.46
C ASN A 307 -89.34 16.29 -14.38
N LEU A 308 -89.00 15.73 -15.53
CA LEU A 308 -88.19 14.47 -15.57
C LEU A 308 -86.81 14.67 -15.03
N LYS A 309 -86.18 15.82 -15.32
CA LYS A 309 -84.82 16.17 -14.79
C LYS A 309 -84.88 16.35 -13.28
N ALA A 310 -85.89 17.07 -12.75
CA ALA A 310 -86.06 17.25 -11.30
C ALA A 310 -86.33 15.91 -10.57
N ASP A 311 -87.09 15.00 -11.15
CA ASP A 311 -87.31 13.66 -10.59
C ASP A 311 -86.06 12.82 -10.59
N THR A 312 -85.24 12.93 -11.64
CA THR A 312 -83.95 12.25 -11.73
C THR A 312 -82.93 12.78 -10.69
N GLU A 313 -82.81 14.11 -10.56
CA GLU A 313 -81.97 14.76 -9.56
C GLU A 313 -82.42 14.40 -8.13
N MET A 314 -83.70 14.30 -7.85
CA MET A 314 -84.20 13.85 -6.56
C MET A 314 -83.87 12.39 -6.27
N ARG A 315 -83.98 11.51 -7.27
CA ARG A 315 -83.59 10.10 -7.12
C ARG A 315 -82.08 9.94 -6.91
N GLU A 316 -81.19 10.68 -7.60
CA GLU A 316 -79.77 10.71 -7.41
C GLU A 316 -79.38 11.21 -6.02
N SER A 317 -80.03 12.28 -5.50
CA SER A 317 -79.76 12.77 -4.17
C SER A 317 -80.16 11.77 -3.09
N LEU A 318 -81.25 11.01 -3.25
CA LEU A 318 -81.68 9.94 -2.36
C LEU A 318 -80.72 8.72 -2.42
N ALA A 319 -80.18 8.39 -3.59
CA ALA A 319 -79.23 7.32 -3.75
C ALA A 319 -77.91 7.66 -3.11
N ASN A 320 -77.41 8.91 -3.25
CA ASN A 320 -76.18 9.38 -2.63
C ASN A 320 -76.26 9.49 -1.10
N SER A 321 -77.41 9.96 -0.55
CA SER A 321 -77.62 10.00 0.90
C SER A 321 -77.75 8.58 1.51
N GLY A 322 -78.22 7.59 0.76
CA GLY A 322 -78.22 6.18 1.18
C GLY A 322 -76.79 5.55 1.18
N SER A 323 -75.92 5.97 0.26
CA SER A 323 -74.58 5.48 0.20
C SER A 323 -73.63 6.09 1.29
N GLU A 324 -73.86 7.35 1.66
CA GLU A 324 -73.10 8.00 2.79
C GLU A 324 -73.47 7.34 4.13
N ALA A 325 -74.74 7.02 4.36
CA ALA A 325 -75.21 6.35 5.57
C ALA A 325 -74.63 4.89 5.70
N LEU A 326 -74.32 4.25 4.56
CA LEU A 326 -73.67 2.93 4.57
C LEU A 326 -72.09 2.98 4.69
N SER A 327 -71.47 4.12 4.47
CA SER A 327 -70.07 4.31 4.63
C SER A 327 -69.65 4.70 6.05
N GLU A 328 -70.55 5.10 6.89
CA GLU A 328 -70.41 5.45 8.30
C GLU A 328 -70.69 4.28 9.26
N LEU A 329 -71.12 3.13 8.75
CA LEU A 329 -71.25 1.87 9.52
C LEU A 329 -70.11 0.92 9.28
#